data_ccba3235fed647385001c61e5ee51038
#
_entry.id   ccba3235fed647385001c61e5ee51038
#
_cell.length_a   1.000
_cell.length_b   1.000
_cell.length_c   1.000
_cell.angle_alpha   90.00
_cell.angle_beta   90.00
_cell.angle_gamma   90.00
#
_symmetry.space_group_name_H-M   'P 1'
#
loop_
_entity.id
_entity.type
_entity.pdbx_description
1 polymer ?
#
loop_
_entity_poly.entity_id
_entity_poly.type
_entity_poly.pdbx_seq_one_letter_code
_entity_poly.pdbx_strand_id
1 'polypeptide(L)'
;MIDIFVQIEAIPGESRVSGHEGWIKAQGYNHGINQPHATASSGGGSYGGIARAEHQDFSITKFLDKASPKLNLQCQSGKLIPKVIIDVCRQVDSNIIYQKYELEGAIVRSINVYGNGTGGDEKPIEEVSFAYKKITLTYTEVDDSNKAAGDTMAWLDPVSNTCG
;
A
#
# COMPACT_ATOMS: atom_id res chain seq x y z
N MET A 1 -7.62 -2.12 -17.78
CA MET A 1 -6.28 -1.70 -17.27
C MET A 1 -6.47 -1.20 -15.84
N ILE A 2 -5.52 -1.47 -14.98
CA ILE A 2 -5.53 -1.03 -13.57
C ILE A 2 -4.49 0.08 -13.43
N ASP A 3 -4.86 1.18 -12.83
CA ASP A 3 -3.94 2.25 -12.41
C ASP A 3 -3.86 2.32 -10.89
N ILE A 4 -2.66 2.53 -10.38
CA ILE A 4 -2.38 2.61 -8.95
C ILE A 4 -1.76 3.98 -8.67
N PHE A 5 -2.38 4.71 -7.74
CA PHE A 5 -1.94 6.03 -7.34
C PHE A 5 -1.66 6.06 -5.84
N VAL A 6 -0.59 6.73 -5.46
CA VAL A 6 -0.17 6.85 -4.06
C VAL A 6 -0.05 8.32 -3.70
N GLN A 7 -0.72 8.74 -2.63
CA GLN A 7 -0.63 10.08 -2.08
C GLN A 7 0.15 10.07 -0.77
N ILE A 8 1.16 10.91 -0.72
CA ILE A 8 1.89 11.26 0.49
C ILE A 8 1.96 12.79 0.53
N GLU A 9 1.37 13.42 1.54
CA GLU A 9 1.12 14.87 1.57
C GLU A 9 2.37 15.73 1.27
N ALA A 10 3.50 15.40 1.85
CA ALA A 10 4.75 16.16 1.67
C ALA A 10 5.62 15.69 0.49
N ILE A 11 5.20 14.67 -0.24
CA ILE A 11 5.98 14.00 -1.28
C ILE A 11 5.15 13.88 -2.57
N PRO A 12 5.06 14.96 -3.36
CA PRO A 12 4.29 14.91 -4.60
C PRO A 12 4.95 14.05 -5.68
N GLY A 13 4.13 13.33 -6.41
CA GLY A 13 4.50 12.60 -7.61
C GLY A 13 4.25 13.38 -8.90
N GLU A 14 4.19 12.68 -10.02
CA GLU A 14 4.11 13.25 -11.38
C GLU A 14 2.79 12.96 -12.10
N SER A 15 1.78 12.38 -11.40
CA SER A 15 0.51 12.08 -12.03
C SER A 15 -0.21 13.34 -12.51
N ARG A 16 -0.78 13.26 -13.71
CA ARG A 16 -1.64 14.29 -14.32
C ARG A 16 -3.07 13.80 -14.50
N VAL A 17 -3.37 12.64 -13.95
CA VAL A 17 -4.69 12.02 -14.07
C VAL A 17 -5.68 12.79 -13.20
N SER A 18 -6.85 13.12 -13.78
CA SER A 18 -7.91 13.83 -13.07
C SER A 18 -8.33 13.10 -11.79
N GLY A 19 -8.38 13.83 -10.69
CA GLY A 19 -8.64 13.30 -9.35
C GLY A 19 -7.40 12.74 -8.63
N HIS A 20 -6.28 12.55 -9.34
CA HIS A 20 -5.00 12.09 -8.78
C HIS A 20 -3.82 12.95 -9.25
N GLU A 21 -4.08 14.26 -9.46
CA GLU A 21 -3.04 15.18 -9.87
C GLU A 21 -1.98 15.33 -8.77
N GLY A 22 -0.72 15.20 -9.16
CA GLY A 22 0.40 15.29 -8.22
C GLY A 22 0.59 14.05 -7.35
N TRP A 23 -0.15 12.97 -7.58
CA TRP A 23 0.08 11.69 -6.91
C TRP A 23 1.24 10.92 -7.55
N ILE A 24 1.80 9.99 -6.80
CA ILE A 24 2.80 9.05 -7.31
C ILE A 24 2.07 7.96 -8.10
N LYS A 25 2.50 7.68 -9.32
CA LYS A 25 1.98 6.55 -10.10
C LYS A 25 2.80 5.30 -9.80
N ALA A 26 2.15 4.25 -9.29
CA ALA A 26 2.77 2.96 -9.04
C ALA A 26 2.47 1.96 -10.17
N GLN A 27 3.35 0.99 -10.34
CA GLN A 27 3.21 -0.12 -11.29
C GLN A 27 2.61 -1.35 -10.62
N GLY A 28 2.80 -1.48 -9.33
CA GLY A 28 2.31 -2.59 -8.53
C GLY A 28 2.34 -2.29 -7.04
N TYR A 29 1.67 -3.14 -6.28
CA TYR A 29 1.72 -3.12 -4.83
C TYR A 29 1.65 -4.53 -4.26
N ASN A 30 2.08 -4.68 -3.03
CA ASN A 30 1.99 -5.92 -2.27
C ASN A 30 1.67 -5.62 -0.81
N HIS A 31 0.76 -6.41 -0.25
CA HIS A 31 0.40 -6.37 1.15
C HIS A 31 -0.02 -7.76 1.61
N GLY A 32 0.27 -8.13 2.84
CA GLY A 32 -0.09 -9.43 3.39
C GLY A 32 -0.26 -9.40 4.91
N ILE A 33 -1.10 -10.29 5.40
CA ILE A 33 -1.34 -10.53 6.82
C ILE A 33 -1.33 -12.04 7.03
N ASN A 34 -0.61 -12.50 8.04
CA ASN A 34 -0.57 -13.89 8.43
C ASN A 34 -1.12 -14.04 9.85
N GLN A 35 -1.93 -15.08 10.06
CA GLN A 35 -2.35 -15.52 11.39
C GLN A 35 -1.59 -16.80 11.72
N PRO A 36 -0.50 -16.75 12.49
CA PRO A 36 0.22 -17.96 12.89
C PRO A 36 -0.64 -18.76 13.84
N HIS A 37 -0.79 -20.07 13.56
CA HIS A 37 -1.39 -21.01 14.48
C HIS A 37 -0.29 -21.55 15.41
N ALA A 38 -0.46 -21.39 16.72
CA ALA A 38 0.34 -22.12 17.68
C ALA A 38 -0.09 -23.59 17.62
N THR A 39 0.68 -24.42 16.93
CA THR A 39 0.53 -25.87 17.02
C THR A 39 1.01 -26.28 18.41
N ALA A 40 0.09 -26.70 19.28
CA ALA A 40 0.44 -27.33 20.53
C ALA A 40 1.22 -28.61 20.24
N SER A 41 2.53 -28.58 20.45
CA SER A 41 3.32 -29.81 20.46
C SER A 41 2.95 -30.63 21.68
N SER A 42 2.42 -31.82 21.42
CA SER A 42 2.31 -33.00 22.30
C SER A 42 1.64 -32.81 23.67
N GLY A 43 0.44 -33.33 23.78
CA GLY A 43 -0.10 -33.89 25.03
C GLY A 43 -1.05 -33.00 25.80
N GLY A 44 -2.33 -33.12 25.49
CA GLY A 44 -3.43 -32.58 26.30
C GLY A 44 -4.27 -31.54 25.58
N GLY A 45 -5.49 -31.90 25.24
CA GLY A 45 -6.45 -31.11 24.46
C GLY A 45 -6.72 -29.70 24.98
N SER A 46 -5.90 -28.78 24.56
CA SER A 46 -6.19 -27.36 24.60
C SER A 46 -6.00 -26.81 23.20
N TYR A 47 -7.04 -26.19 22.66
CA TYR A 47 -6.91 -25.42 21.42
C TYR A 47 -5.81 -24.39 21.63
N GLY A 48 -4.75 -24.49 20.84
CA GLY A 48 -3.61 -23.57 20.91
C GLY A 48 -4.11 -22.12 20.88
N GLY A 49 -3.56 -21.29 21.74
CA GLY A 49 -3.93 -19.89 21.83
C GLY A 49 -3.79 -19.21 20.46
N ILE A 50 -4.74 -18.34 20.13
CA ILE A 50 -4.67 -17.51 18.94
C ILE A 50 -3.44 -16.61 19.08
N ALA A 51 -2.44 -16.81 18.22
CA ALA A 51 -1.28 -15.94 18.17
C ALA A 51 -1.68 -14.56 17.58
N ARG A 52 -0.87 -13.55 17.84
CA ARG A 52 -1.06 -12.23 17.25
C ARG A 52 -0.85 -12.29 15.74
N ALA A 53 -1.73 -11.63 14.98
CA ALA A 53 -1.57 -11.51 13.53
C ALA A 53 -0.29 -10.77 13.18
N GLU A 54 0.44 -11.26 12.18
CA GLU A 54 1.66 -10.65 11.66
C GLU A 54 1.35 -9.90 10.38
N HIS A 55 1.61 -8.59 10.39
CA HIS A 55 1.44 -7.72 9.25
C HIS A 55 2.76 -7.58 8.49
N GLN A 56 2.69 -7.82 7.18
CA GLN A 56 3.78 -7.47 6.28
C GLN A 56 3.75 -5.97 5.99
N ASP A 57 4.91 -5.42 5.60
CA ASP A 57 4.96 -4.05 5.09
C ASP A 57 4.10 -3.91 3.85
N PHE A 58 3.55 -2.73 3.66
CA PHE A 58 2.89 -2.38 2.41
C PHE A 58 3.95 -1.90 1.41
N SER A 59 4.17 -2.63 0.33
CA SER A 59 5.18 -2.33 -0.67
C SER A 59 4.55 -1.85 -1.97
N ILE A 60 5.15 -0.84 -2.58
CA ILE A 60 4.81 -0.36 -3.92
C ILE A 60 6.01 -0.48 -4.85
N THR A 61 5.74 -0.77 -6.11
CA THR A 61 6.73 -0.73 -7.19
C THR A 61 6.38 0.42 -8.12
N LYS A 62 7.34 1.29 -8.41
CA LYS A 62 7.14 2.46 -9.25
C LYS A 62 8.36 2.74 -10.13
N PHE A 63 8.20 3.54 -11.16
CA PHE A 63 9.34 4.12 -11.86
C PHE A 63 9.96 5.26 -11.04
N LEU A 64 11.25 5.47 -11.26
CA LEU A 64 11.97 6.61 -10.69
C LEU A 64 11.30 7.91 -11.14
N ASP A 65 10.98 8.79 -10.20
CA ASP A 65 10.30 10.06 -10.42
C ASP A 65 10.76 11.16 -9.45
N LYS A 66 10.15 12.32 -9.50
CA LYS A 66 10.50 13.44 -8.62
C LYS A 66 10.24 13.19 -7.13
N ALA A 67 9.44 12.18 -6.78
CA ALA A 67 9.21 11.78 -5.38
C ALA A 67 10.39 10.99 -4.81
N SER A 68 11.18 10.33 -5.65
CA SER A 68 12.25 9.42 -5.24
C SER A 68 13.27 10.02 -4.29
N PRO A 69 13.82 11.24 -4.51
CA PRO A 69 14.77 11.85 -3.57
C PRO A 69 14.15 12.09 -2.18
N LYS A 70 12.90 12.52 -2.11
CA LYS A 70 12.20 12.76 -0.85
C LYS A 70 11.87 11.47 -0.12
N LEU A 71 11.50 10.41 -0.84
CA LEU A 71 11.29 9.09 -0.27
C LEU A 71 12.58 8.53 0.35
N ASN A 72 13.71 8.69 -0.34
CA ASN A 72 15.02 8.31 0.20
C ASN A 72 15.36 9.09 1.47
N LEU A 73 15.08 10.39 1.49
CA LEU A 73 15.27 11.23 2.68
C LEU A 73 14.37 10.78 3.83
N GLN A 74 13.11 10.42 3.58
CA GLN A 74 12.21 9.89 4.59
C GLN A 74 12.70 8.55 5.15
N CYS A 75 13.19 7.66 4.29
CA CYS A 75 13.78 6.40 4.71
C CYS A 75 15.01 6.62 5.61
N GLN A 76 15.93 7.48 5.20
CA GLN A 76 17.14 7.78 5.96
C GLN A 76 16.83 8.41 7.31
N SER A 77 15.86 9.31 7.37
CA SER A 77 15.52 10.04 8.59
C SER A 77 14.61 9.26 9.54
N GLY A 78 13.93 8.21 9.06
CA GLY A 78 12.95 7.45 9.83
C GLY A 78 11.75 8.28 10.30
N LYS A 79 11.47 9.41 9.64
CA LYS A 79 10.35 10.29 10.02
C LYS A 79 9.00 9.62 9.78
N LEU A 80 8.10 9.87 10.73
CA LEU A 80 6.72 9.42 10.63
C LEU A 80 5.98 10.20 9.53
N ILE A 81 5.26 9.45 8.70
CA ILE A 81 4.31 9.98 7.72
C ILE A 81 2.92 9.79 8.31
N PRO A 82 2.15 10.87 8.55
CA PRO A 82 0.83 10.75 9.18
C PRO A 82 -0.12 9.85 8.40
N LYS A 83 -0.17 9.98 7.08
CA LYS A 83 -1.06 9.21 6.22
C LYS A 83 -0.44 8.96 4.85
N VAL A 84 -0.60 7.73 4.36
CA VAL A 84 -0.34 7.31 2.97
C VAL A 84 -1.63 6.74 2.42
N ILE A 85 -2.09 7.24 1.28
CA ILE A 85 -3.30 6.75 0.60
C ILE A 85 -2.88 6.06 -0.68
N ILE A 86 -3.39 4.86 -0.90
CA ILE A 86 -3.18 4.10 -2.13
C ILE A 86 -4.54 3.82 -2.76
N ASP A 87 -4.77 4.39 -3.94
CA ASP A 87 -5.97 4.19 -4.73
C ASP A 87 -5.67 3.23 -5.89
N VAL A 88 -6.46 2.16 -5.98
CA VAL A 88 -6.42 1.23 -7.09
C VAL A 88 -7.65 1.48 -7.94
N CYS A 89 -7.42 1.97 -9.16
CA CYS A 89 -8.46 2.42 -10.07
C CYS A 89 -8.61 1.47 -11.25
N ARG A 90 -9.84 1.26 -11.69
CA ARG A 90 -10.14 0.60 -12.95
C ARG A 90 -10.39 1.66 -14.02
N GLN A 91 -9.62 1.61 -15.10
CA GLN A 91 -9.88 2.40 -16.30
C GLN A 91 -11.01 1.75 -17.11
N VAL A 92 -12.19 2.29 -16.94
CA VAL A 92 -13.32 2.17 -17.85
C VAL A 92 -13.74 3.61 -18.07
N ASP A 93 -14.56 4.06 -18.87
CA ASP A 93 -14.96 5.44 -19.23
C ASP A 93 -14.74 6.56 -18.17
N SER A 94 -14.56 6.20 -16.90
CA SER A 94 -14.12 7.04 -15.78
C SER A 94 -13.20 6.24 -14.84
N ASN A 95 -12.21 6.89 -14.23
CA ASN A 95 -11.35 6.27 -13.21
C ASN A 95 -12.18 5.98 -11.95
N ILE A 96 -12.63 4.73 -11.81
CA ILE A 96 -13.34 4.29 -10.62
C ILE A 96 -12.34 3.70 -9.64
N ILE A 97 -12.26 4.28 -8.44
CA ILE A 97 -11.50 3.70 -7.33
C ILE A 97 -12.32 2.53 -6.80
N TYR A 98 -11.86 1.30 -7.02
CA TYR A 98 -12.54 0.11 -6.49
C TYR A 98 -11.84 -0.46 -5.24
N GLN A 99 -10.59 -0.12 -5.01
CA GLN A 99 -9.86 -0.48 -3.80
C GLN A 99 -9.07 0.71 -3.30
N LYS A 100 -9.21 1.02 -2.03
CA LYS A 100 -8.44 2.06 -1.34
C LYS A 100 -7.77 1.47 -0.11
N TYR A 101 -6.51 1.81 0.07
CA TYR A 101 -5.77 1.56 1.31
C TYR A 101 -5.37 2.88 1.94
N GLU A 102 -5.55 3.01 3.24
CA GLU A 102 -5.07 4.15 4.01
C GLU A 102 -4.14 3.63 5.12
N LEU A 103 -2.89 4.05 5.06
CA LEU A 103 -1.89 3.73 6.08
C LEU A 103 -1.76 4.94 7.00
N GLU A 104 -1.95 4.74 8.30
CA GLU A 104 -1.75 5.78 9.31
C GLU A 104 -0.52 5.47 10.15
N GLY A 105 0.24 6.53 10.46
CA GLY A 105 1.49 6.42 11.20
C GLY A 105 2.51 5.57 10.44
N ALA A 106 2.73 5.88 9.17
CA ALA A 106 3.62 5.14 8.30
C ALA A 106 5.07 5.60 8.43
N ILE A 107 5.98 4.68 8.16
CA ILE A 107 7.43 4.93 8.05
C ILE A 107 7.91 4.26 6.77
N VAL A 108 8.73 4.96 5.98
CA VAL A 108 9.43 4.32 4.86
C VAL A 108 10.50 3.40 5.44
N ARG A 109 10.29 2.10 5.34
CA ARG A 109 11.19 1.11 5.93
C ARG A 109 12.34 0.77 5.02
N SER A 110 12.10 0.67 3.71
CA SER A 110 13.13 0.35 2.74
C SER A 110 12.83 0.96 1.38
N ILE A 111 13.90 1.25 0.64
CA ILE A 111 13.86 1.66 -0.75
C ILE A 111 14.95 0.90 -1.49
N ASN A 112 14.58 0.24 -2.58
CA ASN A 112 15.50 -0.44 -3.47
C ASN A 112 15.29 0.09 -4.89
N VAL A 113 16.37 0.48 -5.55
CA VAL A 113 16.33 0.98 -6.93
C VAL A 113 17.06 0.01 -7.84
N TYR A 114 16.41 -0.36 -8.92
CA TYR A 114 16.94 -1.27 -9.92
C TYR A 114 17.02 -0.55 -11.27
N GLY A 115 18.24 -0.38 -11.77
CA GLY A 115 18.50 0.21 -13.08
C GLY A 115 19.38 -0.70 -13.91
N ASN A 116 19.13 -0.75 -15.23
CA ASN A 116 19.95 -1.48 -16.17
C ASN A 116 20.41 -0.52 -17.27
N GLY A 117 21.73 -0.45 -17.52
CA GLY A 117 22.34 0.42 -18.51
C GLY A 117 22.47 -0.19 -19.92
N THR A 118 22.08 -1.43 -20.11
CA THR A 118 22.20 -2.14 -21.39
C THR A 118 20.85 -2.22 -22.12
N GLY A 119 20.55 -1.17 -22.88
CA GLY A 119 19.52 -1.18 -23.91
C GLY A 119 18.10 -0.85 -23.46
N GLY A 120 17.58 0.24 -23.99
CA GLY A 120 16.20 0.70 -23.89
C GLY A 120 16.04 1.96 -23.03
N ASP A 121 15.06 2.77 -23.38
CA ASP A 121 14.67 3.98 -22.64
C ASP A 121 13.83 3.68 -21.39
N GLU A 122 14.00 2.51 -20.79
CA GLU A 122 13.24 2.12 -19.60
C GLU A 122 13.76 2.87 -18.37
N LYS A 123 12.87 3.58 -17.70
CA LYS A 123 13.18 4.23 -16.43
C LYS A 123 13.52 3.17 -15.37
N PRO A 124 14.49 3.43 -14.48
CA PRO A 124 14.75 2.55 -13.35
C PRO A 124 13.48 2.30 -12.52
N ILE A 125 13.38 1.09 -11.96
CA ILE A 125 12.29 0.68 -11.09
C ILE A 125 12.73 0.88 -9.65
N GLU A 126 11.83 1.38 -8.84
CA GLU A 126 12.01 1.60 -7.41
C GLU A 126 10.94 0.84 -6.63
N GLU A 127 11.38 0.10 -5.63
CA GLU A 127 10.50 -0.57 -4.66
C GLU A 127 10.58 0.14 -3.32
N VAL A 128 9.43 0.57 -2.81
CA VAL A 128 9.29 1.30 -1.55
C VAL A 128 8.40 0.53 -0.60
N SER A 129 8.91 0.24 0.60
CA SER A 129 8.15 -0.47 1.64
C SER A 129 7.80 0.47 2.79
N PHE A 130 6.54 0.41 3.21
CA PHE A 130 6.00 1.17 4.33
C PHE A 130 5.62 0.23 5.48
N ALA A 131 6.15 0.50 6.67
CA ALA A 131 5.54 0.03 7.89
C ALA A 131 4.45 1.00 8.32
N TYR A 132 3.43 0.54 9.02
CA TYR A 132 2.30 1.36 9.44
C TYR A 132 1.81 0.96 10.83
N LYS A 133 1.14 1.88 11.51
CA LYS A 133 0.47 1.62 12.79
C LYS A 133 -0.96 1.13 12.60
N LYS A 134 -1.64 1.62 11.57
CA LYS A 134 -3.01 1.24 11.24
C LYS A 134 -3.19 1.21 9.73
N ILE A 135 -3.95 0.25 9.24
CA ILE A 135 -4.35 0.17 7.84
C ILE A 135 -5.88 0.09 7.76
N THR A 136 -6.45 0.89 6.88
CA THR A 136 -7.87 0.82 6.52
C THR A 136 -7.99 0.38 5.08
N LEU A 137 -8.81 -0.64 4.84
CA LEU A 137 -9.09 -1.18 3.53
C LEU A 137 -10.54 -0.84 3.18
N THR A 138 -10.75 -0.25 2.04
CA THR A 138 -12.09 0.04 1.51
C THR A 138 -12.21 -0.56 0.12
N TYR A 139 -13.17 -1.45 -0.06
CA TYR A 139 -13.51 -2.00 -1.37
C TYR A 139 -14.85 -1.41 -1.81
N THR A 140 -14.88 -0.86 -3.01
CA THR A 140 -16.08 -0.34 -3.64
C THR A 140 -16.54 -1.31 -4.72
N GLU A 141 -17.72 -1.88 -4.52
CA GLU A 141 -18.36 -2.72 -5.53
C GLU A 141 -18.71 -1.86 -6.75
N VAL A 142 -18.42 -2.38 -7.92
CA VAL A 142 -18.74 -1.74 -9.20
C VAL A 142 -19.80 -2.59 -9.92
N ASP A 143 -20.94 -1.99 -10.19
CA ASP A 143 -22.03 -2.66 -10.89
C ASP A 143 -21.72 -2.93 -12.37
N ASP A 144 -22.60 -3.65 -13.05
CA ASP A 144 -22.47 -3.97 -14.48
C ASP A 144 -22.51 -2.72 -15.38
N SER A 145 -22.95 -1.57 -14.83
CA SER A 145 -22.97 -0.27 -15.50
C SER A 145 -21.72 0.57 -15.21
N ASN A 146 -20.69 -0.02 -14.57
CA ASN A 146 -19.48 0.64 -14.13
C ASN A 146 -19.73 1.82 -13.17
N LYS A 147 -20.70 1.69 -12.27
CA LYS A 147 -20.98 2.65 -11.20
C LYS A 147 -20.70 2.04 -9.83
N ALA A 148 -20.28 2.89 -8.89
CA ALA A 148 -20.11 2.47 -7.51
C ALA A 148 -21.45 2.02 -6.92
N ALA A 149 -21.51 0.78 -6.42
CA ALA A 149 -22.73 0.16 -5.90
C ALA A 149 -22.74 0.02 -4.37
N GLY A 150 -21.63 0.21 -3.71
CA GLY A 150 -21.51 0.16 -2.25
C GLY A 150 -20.08 -0.05 -1.79
N ASP A 151 -19.80 0.36 -0.56
CA ASP A 151 -18.48 0.25 0.05
C ASP A 151 -18.49 -0.78 1.18
N THR A 152 -17.45 -1.61 1.23
CA THR A 152 -17.14 -2.47 2.36
C THR A 152 -15.80 -2.04 2.93
N MET A 153 -15.76 -1.77 4.21
CA MET A 153 -14.58 -1.24 4.88
C MET A 153 -14.18 -2.10 6.08
N ALA A 154 -12.89 -2.25 6.29
CA ALA A 154 -12.30 -2.81 7.49
C ALA A 154 -11.04 -2.04 7.87
N TRP A 155 -10.77 -1.94 9.17
CA TRP A 155 -9.52 -1.38 9.66
C TRP A 155 -8.81 -2.34 10.60
N LEU A 156 -7.49 -2.30 10.58
CA LEU A 156 -6.62 -3.19 11.33
C LEU A 156 -5.53 -2.35 12.00
N ASP A 157 -5.38 -2.53 13.30
CA ASP A 157 -4.33 -1.90 14.08
C ASP A 157 -3.40 -2.97 14.67
N PRO A 158 -2.25 -3.22 14.01
CA PRO A 158 -1.28 -4.22 14.48
C PRO A 158 -0.59 -3.81 15.78
N VAL A 159 -0.56 -2.52 16.13
CA VAL A 159 0.07 -2.04 17.36
C VAL A 159 -0.76 -2.38 18.59
N SER A 160 -2.05 -2.07 18.55
CA SER A 160 -2.99 -2.38 19.62
C SER A 160 -3.59 -3.79 19.51
N ASN A 161 -3.39 -4.47 18.38
CA ASN A 161 -4.01 -5.77 18.04
C ASN A 161 -5.54 -5.70 18.05
N THR A 162 -6.10 -4.64 17.48
CA THR A 162 -7.53 -4.40 17.35
C THR A 162 -7.93 -4.23 15.89
N CYS A 163 -9.21 -4.48 15.60
CA CYS A 163 -9.76 -4.35 14.25
C CYS A 163 -11.27 -4.05 14.30
N GLY A 164 -11.79 -3.56 13.18
CA GLY A 164 -13.21 -3.28 13.00
C GLY A 164 -13.63 -3.06 11.55
#